data_cf2f9e0cd88841803d6a972eb565d1b7
#
_entry.id   cf2f9e0cd88841803d6a972eb565d1b7
#
_cell.length_a   1.000
_cell.length_b   1.000
_cell.length_c   1.000
_cell.angle_alpha   90.00
_cell.angle_beta   90.00
_cell.angle_gamma   90.00
#
_symmetry.space_group_name_H-M   'P 1'
#
loop_
_entity.id
_entity.type
_entity.pdbx_description
1 polymer ?
#
loop_
_entity_poly.entity_id
_entity_poly.type
_entity_poly.pdbx_seq_one_letter_code
_entity_poly.pdbx_strand_id
1 'polypeptide(L)'
;MTDPIADYLTRLRNAIKAKHRVVEVPASNLKKEITKILFDKGYILNFKFVEDGPQGTIKIALKYDLVNKVNAIKKLERVSTPGLRKYTGYKEMPRVLNGLGIAVLSASKGVMTDKEARDLKIGGEVLCYVY
;
A
#
# COMPACT_ATOMS: atom_id res chain seq x y z
N MET A 1 19.68 -5.58 -6.90
CA MET A 1 18.62 -6.17 -6.09
C MET A 1 17.29 -5.49 -6.40
N THR A 2 16.24 -6.25 -6.64
CA THR A 2 14.94 -5.69 -7.00
C THR A 2 14.06 -5.54 -5.77
N ASP A 3 13.25 -4.46 -5.75
CA ASP A 3 12.25 -4.24 -4.71
C ASP A 3 10.89 -4.02 -5.40
N PRO A 4 10.11 -5.09 -5.60
CA PRO A 4 8.81 -4.97 -6.28
C PRO A 4 7.82 -4.05 -5.56
N ILE A 5 7.89 -3.97 -4.23
CA ILE A 5 7.01 -3.08 -3.45
C ILE A 5 7.41 -1.63 -3.69
N ALA A 6 8.71 -1.32 -3.68
CA ALA A 6 9.19 0.03 -3.97
C ALA A 6 8.79 0.44 -5.40
N ASP A 7 8.89 -0.46 -6.37
CA ASP A 7 8.43 -0.21 -7.73
C ASP A 7 6.92 0.09 -7.77
N TYR A 8 6.12 -0.70 -7.06
CA TYR A 8 4.68 -0.51 -6.94
C TYR A 8 4.36 0.89 -6.39
N LEU A 9 5.00 1.27 -5.29
CA LEU A 9 4.78 2.58 -4.68
C LEU A 9 5.23 3.72 -5.60
N THR A 10 6.33 3.52 -6.31
CA THR A 10 6.85 4.52 -7.25
C THR A 10 5.90 4.72 -8.42
N ARG A 11 5.33 3.64 -8.97
CA ARG A 11 4.33 3.74 -10.05
C ARG A 11 3.10 4.50 -9.61
N LEU A 12 2.61 4.24 -8.38
CA LEU A 12 1.50 5.00 -7.81
C LEU A 12 1.86 6.47 -7.62
N ARG A 13 3.04 6.74 -7.06
CA ARG A 13 3.53 8.09 -6.81
C ARG A 13 3.63 8.90 -8.11
N ASN A 14 4.20 8.30 -9.15
CA ASN A 14 4.35 8.96 -10.44
C ASN A 14 3.00 9.24 -11.11
N ALA A 15 2.07 8.29 -11.03
CA ALA A 15 0.72 8.44 -11.57
C ALA A 15 -0.04 9.56 -10.86
N ILE A 16 0.09 9.64 -9.52
CA ILE A 16 -0.53 10.70 -8.72
C ILE A 16 0.06 12.07 -9.09
N LYS A 17 1.37 12.15 -9.22
CA LYS A 17 2.06 13.38 -9.60
C LYS A 17 1.64 13.86 -10.99
N ALA A 18 1.46 12.94 -11.94
CA ALA A 18 1.00 13.24 -13.28
C ALA A 18 -0.53 13.38 -13.38
N LYS A 19 -1.24 13.21 -12.28
CA LYS A 19 -2.71 13.29 -12.20
C LYS A 19 -3.43 12.32 -13.13
N HIS A 20 -2.87 11.13 -13.29
CA HIS A 20 -3.53 10.05 -14.03
C HIS A 20 -4.73 9.53 -13.24
N ARG A 21 -5.77 9.09 -13.94
CA ARG A 21 -6.95 8.50 -13.31
C ARG A 21 -6.75 7.03 -13.00
N VAL A 22 -5.98 6.34 -13.84
CA VAL A 22 -5.74 4.90 -13.73
C VAL A 22 -4.25 4.64 -13.86
N VAL A 23 -3.76 3.71 -13.05
CA VAL A 23 -2.39 3.23 -13.14
C VAL A 23 -2.41 1.71 -13.24
N GLU A 24 -1.52 1.17 -14.06
CA GLU A 24 -1.37 -0.29 -14.21
C GLU A 24 -0.02 -0.72 -13.63
N VAL A 25 -0.04 -1.79 -12.84
CA VAL A 25 1.18 -2.34 -12.25
C VAL A 25 1.20 -3.85 -12.46
N PRO A 26 2.40 -4.45 -12.62
CA PRO A 26 2.49 -5.91 -12.67
C PRO A 26 1.97 -6.52 -11.38
N ALA A 27 1.20 -7.61 -11.50
CA ALA A 27 0.55 -8.23 -10.36
C ALA A 27 1.48 -9.17 -9.58
N SER A 28 1.23 -9.28 -8.28
CA SER A 28 1.73 -10.33 -7.41
C SER A 28 0.75 -10.47 -6.27
N ASN A 29 0.80 -11.58 -5.54
CA ASN A 29 -0.10 -11.78 -4.41
C ASN A 29 0.04 -10.68 -3.36
N LEU A 30 1.26 -10.29 -3.04
CA LEU A 30 1.53 -9.23 -2.08
C LEU A 30 0.99 -7.88 -2.54
N LYS A 31 1.21 -7.53 -3.80
CA LYS A 31 0.69 -6.27 -4.36
C LYS A 31 -0.82 -6.24 -4.39
N LYS A 32 -1.47 -7.38 -4.68
CA LYS A 32 -2.92 -7.50 -4.63
C LYS A 32 -3.45 -7.24 -3.23
N GLU A 33 -2.79 -7.80 -2.20
CA GLU A 33 -3.20 -7.59 -0.81
C GLU A 33 -3.04 -6.13 -0.38
N ILE A 34 -1.94 -5.49 -0.77
CA ILE A 34 -1.73 -4.07 -0.49
C ILE A 34 -2.82 -3.23 -1.17
N THR A 35 -3.15 -3.54 -2.43
CA THR A 35 -4.18 -2.83 -3.19
C THR A 35 -5.55 -2.94 -2.52
N LYS A 36 -5.91 -4.14 -2.04
CA LYS A 36 -7.16 -4.34 -1.29
C LYS A 36 -7.22 -3.47 -0.04
N ILE A 37 -6.12 -3.36 0.69
CA ILE A 37 -6.04 -2.51 1.88
C ILE A 37 -6.24 -1.05 1.52
N LEU A 38 -5.59 -0.57 0.46
CA LEU A 38 -5.76 0.80 0.00
C LEU A 38 -7.21 1.11 -0.36
N PHE A 39 -7.88 0.15 -0.98
CA PHE A 39 -9.29 0.29 -1.31
C PHE A 39 -10.16 0.31 -0.05
N ASP A 40 -9.96 -0.64 0.85
CA ASP A 40 -10.74 -0.75 2.09
C ASP A 40 -10.61 0.49 2.97
N LYS A 41 -9.46 1.12 2.97
CA LYS A 41 -9.20 2.32 3.79
C LYS A 41 -9.51 3.63 3.05
N GLY A 42 -10.03 3.54 1.83
CA GLY A 42 -10.49 4.72 1.10
C GLY A 42 -9.41 5.53 0.41
N TYR A 43 -8.24 4.96 0.18
CA TYR A 43 -7.14 5.67 -0.49
C TYR A 43 -7.21 5.60 -2.01
N ILE A 44 -7.89 4.60 -2.55
CA ILE A 44 -8.12 4.47 -3.99
C ILE A 44 -9.61 4.31 -4.26
N LEU A 45 -10.01 4.63 -5.48
CA LEU A 45 -11.42 4.59 -5.86
C LEU A 45 -11.88 3.16 -6.14
N ASN A 46 -11.06 2.39 -6.86
CA ASN A 46 -11.39 1.02 -7.24
C ASN A 46 -10.14 0.33 -7.76
N PHE A 47 -10.23 -0.98 -7.98
CA PHE A 47 -9.16 -1.76 -8.57
C PHE A 47 -9.72 -2.95 -9.33
N LYS A 48 -8.92 -3.48 -10.27
CA LYS A 48 -9.27 -4.66 -11.05
C LYS A 48 -8.03 -5.50 -11.31
N PHE A 49 -8.16 -6.81 -11.18
CA PHE A 49 -7.11 -7.76 -11.53
C PHE A 49 -7.38 -8.27 -12.94
N VAL A 50 -6.38 -8.15 -13.81
CA VAL A 50 -6.46 -8.60 -15.21
C VAL A 50 -5.44 -9.71 -15.41
N GLU A 51 -5.92 -10.84 -15.89
CA GLU A 51 -5.06 -12.00 -16.19
C GLU A 51 -4.56 -11.89 -17.62
N ASP A 52 -3.52 -11.06 -17.82
CA ASP A 52 -2.84 -10.92 -19.10
C ASP A 52 -1.37 -11.32 -18.93
N GLY A 53 -0.90 -12.20 -19.79
CA GLY A 53 0.46 -12.71 -19.71
C GLY A 53 0.68 -13.62 -18.49
N PRO A 54 1.93 -13.99 -18.21
CA PRO A 54 2.22 -14.96 -17.15
C PRO A 54 2.03 -14.42 -15.74
N GLN A 55 2.08 -13.12 -15.54
CA GLN A 55 2.04 -12.49 -14.23
C GLN A 55 0.69 -11.83 -13.92
N GLY A 56 0.06 -11.24 -14.93
CA GLY A 56 -1.14 -10.44 -14.77
C GLY A 56 -0.84 -8.99 -14.42
N THR A 57 -1.88 -8.19 -14.39
CA THR A 57 -1.81 -6.75 -14.17
C THR A 57 -2.86 -6.32 -13.16
N ILE A 58 -2.52 -5.39 -12.29
CA ILE A 58 -3.48 -4.72 -11.40
C ILE A 58 -3.75 -3.35 -12.00
N LYS A 59 -5.01 -3.06 -12.29
CA LYS A 59 -5.47 -1.72 -12.69
C LYS A 59 -6.05 -1.03 -11.47
N ILE A 60 -5.51 0.14 -11.15
CA ILE A 60 -5.90 0.89 -9.95
C ILE A 60 -6.49 2.22 -10.40
N ALA A 61 -7.75 2.47 -10.00
CA ALA A 61 -8.39 3.76 -10.22
C ALA A 61 -8.07 4.66 -9.03
N LEU A 62 -7.37 5.75 -9.30
CA LEU A 62 -6.94 6.69 -8.27
C LEU A 62 -8.10 7.60 -7.86
N LYS A 63 -8.08 8.05 -6.62
CA LYS A 63 -9.16 8.84 -6.02
C LYS A 63 -8.72 10.29 -5.83
N TYR A 64 -9.48 11.20 -6.43
CA TYR A 64 -9.21 12.64 -6.36
C TYR A 64 -10.42 13.37 -5.78
N ASP A 65 -10.14 14.44 -5.05
CA ASP A 65 -11.18 15.37 -4.63
C ASP A 65 -11.80 16.02 -5.88
N LEU A 66 -13.13 16.05 -5.94
CA LEU A 66 -13.84 16.59 -7.10
C LEU A 66 -13.66 18.10 -7.27
N VAL A 67 -13.44 18.82 -6.17
CA VAL A 67 -13.28 20.27 -6.17
C VAL A 67 -11.83 20.69 -6.36
N ASN A 68 -10.95 20.21 -5.46
CA ASN A 68 -9.55 20.63 -5.43
C ASN A 68 -8.64 19.79 -6.32
N LYS A 69 -9.12 18.66 -6.84
CA LYS A 69 -8.34 17.72 -7.67
C LYS A 69 -7.13 17.14 -6.95
N VAL A 70 -7.16 17.09 -5.63
CA VAL A 70 -6.10 16.53 -4.80
C VAL A 70 -6.32 15.04 -4.61
N ASN A 71 -5.26 14.23 -4.76
CA ASN A 71 -5.35 12.78 -4.57
C ASN A 71 -5.57 12.44 -3.09
N ALA A 72 -6.33 11.37 -2.84
CA ALA A 72 -6.58 10.88 -1.47
C ALA A 72 -5.29 10.43 -0.78
N ILE A 73 -4.31 9.96 -1.55
CA ILE A 73 -2.99 9.60 -1.02
C ILE A 73 -2.10 10.84 -1.02
N LYS A 74 -1.63 11.23 0.16
CA LYS A 74 -0.70 12.35 0.32
C LYS A 74 0.74 11.88 0.23
N LYS A 75 1.04 10.72 0.81
CA LYS A 75 2.40 10.18 0.83
C LYS A 75 2.39 8.67 0.86
N LEU A 76 3.34 8.08 0.14
CA LEU A 76 3.66 6.65 0.14
C LEU A 76 5.14 6.51 0.52
N GLU A 77 5.42 5.84 1.62
CA GLU A 77 6.78 5.70 2.15
C GLU A 77 7.14 4.24 2.32
N ARG A 78 8.19 3.80 1.62
CA ARG A 78 8.74 2.45 1.79
C ARG A 78 9.51 2.39 3.11
N VAL A 79 9.21 1.40 3.95
CA VAL A 79 9.88 1.26 5.26
C VAL A 79 10.87 0.09 5.24
N SER A 80 10.38 -1.14 5.08
CA SER A 80 11.24 -2.33 4.99
C SER A 80 11.73 -2.49 3.56
N THR A 81 13.02 -2.76 3.39
CA THR A 81 13.61 -2.97 2.06
C THR A 81 14.35 -4.30 2.03
N PRO A 82 14.65 -4.86 0.83
CA PRO A 82 15.41 -6.10 0.76
C PRO A 82 16.78 -6.02 1.44
N GLY A 83 17.41 -4.83 1.44
CA GLY A 83 18.70 -4.62 2.09
C GLY A 83 18.62 -4.35 3.58
N LEU A 84 17.45 -3.97 4.08
CA LEU A 84 17.25 -3.64 5.50
C LEU A 84 15.79 -3.89 5.89
N ARG A 85 15.52 -5.09 6.39
CA ARG A 85 14.16 -5.45 6.83
C ARG A 85 13.83 -4.77 8.16
N LYS A 86 12.61 -4.29 8.28
CA LYS A 86 12.10 -3.58 9.47
C LYS A 86 10.94 -4.37 10.05
N TYR A 87 11.09 -4.84 11.29
CA TYR A 87 10.07 -5.61 12.00
C TYR A 87 9.64 -4.85 13.24
N THR A 88 8.42 -5.12 13.70
CA THR A 88 7.90 -4.53 14.93
C THR A 88 7.02 -5.53 15.67
N GLY A 89 7.04 -5.47 17.00
CA GLY A 89 6.07 -6.16 17.84
C GLY A 89 4.78 -5.34 17.95
N TYR A 90 3.71 -5.96 18.45
CA TYR A 90 2.44 -5.25 18.53
C TYR A 90 2.46 -4.10 19.55
N LYS A 91 3.32 -4.18 20.59
CA LYS A 91 3.43 -3.15 21.61
C LYS A 91 4.13 -1.89 21.10
N GLU A 92 5.05 -2.05 20.16
CA GLU A 92 5.84 -0.97 19.57
C GLU A 92 5.34 -0.57 18.20
N MET A 93 4.12 -0.99 17.85
CA MET A 93 3.55 -0.76 16.54
C MET A 93 3.50 0.74 16.21
N PRO A 94 4.07 1.17 15.08
CA PRO A 94 4.05 2.58 14.73
C PRO A 94 2.66 3.07 14.41
N ARG A 95 2.41 4.33 14.71
CA ARG A 95 1.18 5.02 14.31
C ARG A 95 1.53 6.10 13.32
N VAL A 96 0.89 6.08 12.17
CA VAL A 96 1.14 7.05 11.11
C VAL A 96 0.21 8.23 11.31
N LEU A 97 0.74 9.43 11.49
CA LEU A 97 -0.02 10.66 11.74
C LEU A 97 -1.06 10.48 12.87
N ASN A 98 -0.66 9.88 14.00
CA ASN A 98 -1.54 9.63 15.16
C ASN A 98 -2.80 8.84 14.79
N GLY A 99 -2.69 7.92 13.83
CA GLY A 99 -3.81 7.09 13.41
C GLY A 99 -4.60 7.61 12.21
N LEU A 100 -4.24 8.77 11.66
CA LEU A 100 -4.88 9.30 10.46
C LEU A 100 -4.39 8.60 9.19
N GLY A 101 -3.18 8.05 9.22
CA GLY A 101 -2.64 7.23 8.16
C GLY A 101 -2.59 5.77 8.57
N ILE A 102 -1.99 4.93 7.72
CA ILE A 102 -1.84 3.50 7.98
C ILE A 102 -0.39 3.05 7.76
N ALA A 103 0.01 2.04 8.52
CA ALA A 103 1.16 1.23 8.20
C ALA A 103 0.65 -0.10 7.65
N VAL A 104 1.24 -0.56 6.56
CA VAL A 104 0.89 -1.86 5.96
C VAL A 104 1.95 -2.86 6.40
N LEU A 105 1.52 -3.94 7.02
CA LEU A 105 2.39 -4.96 7.59
C LEU A 105 2.18 -6.31 6.94
N SER A 106 3.27 -7.07 6.83
CA SER A 106 3.21 -8.50 6.51
C SER A 106 3.42 -9.27 7.80
N ALA A 107 2.38 -9.95 8.26
CA ALA A 107 2.37 -10.72 9.50
C ALA A 107 2.09 -12.19 9.22
N SER A 108 2.19 -13.02 10.25
CA SER A 108 1.93 -14.46 10.11
C SER A 108 0.51 -14.78 9.63
N LYS A 109 -0.44 -13.91 9.93
CA LYS A 109 -1.84 -14.08 9.52
C LYS A 109 -2.20 -13.35 8.22
N GLY A 110 -1.21 -12.80 7.53
CA GLY A 110 -1.40 -12.12 6.25
C GLY A 110 -0.98 -10.66 6.26
N VAL A 111 -1.29 -9.98 5.17
CA VAL A 111 -1.00 -8.55 5.03
C VAL A 111 -2.15 -7.76 5.65
N MET A 112 -1.82 -6.81 6.52
CA MET A 112 -2.82 -6.06 7.27
C MET A 112 -2.32 -4.67 7.64
N THR A 113 -3.21 -3.85 8.21
CA THR A 113 -2.83 -2.54 8.73
C THR A 113 -2.28 -2.65 10.16
N ASP A 114 -1.62 -1.59 10.61
CA ASP A 114 -1.12 -1.49 12.00
C ASP A 114 -2.24 -1.65 13.02
N LYS A 115 -3.41 -1.06 12.76
CA LYS A 115 -4.55 -1.17 13.67
C LYS A 115 -5.03 -2.62 13.79
N GLU A 116 -5.16 -3.32 12.67
CA GLU A 116 -5.57 -4.73 12.67
C GLU A 116 -4.56 -5.60 13.41
N ALA A 117 -3.26 -5.36 13.19
CA ALA A 117 -2.20 -6.10 13.87
C ALA A 117 -2.21 -5.84 15.37
N ARG A 118 -2.43 -4.59 15.82
CA ARG A 118 -2.56 -4.28 17.24
C ARG A 118 -3.76 -4.98 17.86
N ASP A 119 -4.90 -4.98 17.17
CA ASP A 119 -6.11 -5.63 17.67
C ASP A 119 -5.92 -7.14 17.82
N LEU A 120 -5.16 -7.75 16.92
CA LEU A 120 -4.83 -9.18 16.98
C LEU A 120 -3.63 -9.48 17.89
N LYS A 121 -2.97 -8.45 18.43
CA LYS A 121 -1.77 -8.55 19.27
C LYS A 121 -0.65 -9.32 18.59
N ILE A 122 -0.42 -9.03 17.31
CA ILE A 122 0.68 -9.65 16.54
C ILE A 122 1.56 -8.56 15.95
N GLY A 123 2.84 -8.89 15.78
CA GLY A 123 3.77 -8.04 15.08
C GLY A 123 4.01 -8.52 13.66
N GLY A 124 4.89 -7.85 12.95
CA GLY A 124 5.24 -8.24 11.59
C GLY A 124 6.26 -7.31 10.96
N GLU A 125 6.46 -7.52 9.67
CA GLU A 125 7.33 -6.67 8.86
C GLU A 125 6.57 -5.44 8.40
N VAL A 126 7.10 -4.25 8.69
CA VAL A 126 6.47 -3.00 8.26
C VAL A 126 6.88 -2.72 6.81
N LEU A 127 5.94 -2.88 5.89
CA LEU A 127 6.21 -2.74 4.46
C LEU A 127 6.27 -1.28 4.03
N CYS A 128 5.28 -0.49 4.40
CA CYS A 128 5.19 0.91 3.99
C CYS A 128 4.23 1.68 4.90
N TYR A 129 4.33 3.01 4.81
CA TYR A 129 3.35 3.93 5.39
C TYR A 129 2.56 4.59 4.27
N VAL A 130 1.28 4.83 4.52
CA VAL A 130 0.36 5.52 3.59
C VAL A 130 -0.43 6.56 4.37
N TYR A 131 -0.47 7.78 3.84
CA TYR A 131 -1.36 8.81 4.37
C TYR A 131 -1.66 9.90 3.37
#